data_03023d619785102be24147b236776b37
#
_entry.id   03023d619785102be24147b236776b37
#
_cell.length_a   1.000
_cell.length_b   1.000
_cell.length_c   1.000
_cell.angle_alpha   90.00
_cell.angle_beta   90.00
_cell.angle_gamma   90.00
#
_symmetry.space_group_name_H-M   'P 1'
#
loop_
_entity.id
_entity.type
_entity.pdbx_description
1 polymer ?
#
loop_
_entity_poly.entity_id
_entity_poly.type
_entity_poly.pdbx_seq_one_letter_code
_entity_poly.pdbx_strand_id
1 'polypeptide(L)' 'MRKQLLQTLIALRDGQTVPEDQMSERLINELLTRGAVTCIKSYQVVSQEAFEEFIYDIGLLPELLEHDLAEAEYYGD' A
#
# COMPACT_ATOMS: atom_id res chain seq x y z
N MET A 1 -5.87 -10.04 -6.39
CA MET A 1 -5.92 -9.60 -4.98
C MET A 1 -4.58 -9.15 -4.50
N ARG A 2 -3.57 -10.02 -4.48
CA ARG A 2 -2.22 -9.61 -4.12
C ARG A 2 -1.67 -8.55 -5.07
N LYS A 3 -1.94 -8.70 -6.36
CA LYS A 3 -1.49 -7.74 -7.37
C LYS A 3 -2.05 -6.34 -7.10
N GLN A 4 -3.36 -6.25 -6.81
CA GLN A 4 -3.98 -4.96 -6.50
C GLN A 4 -3.41 -4.34 -5.23
N LEU A 5 -3.19 -5.16 -4.21
CA LEU A 5 -2.55 -4.68 -2.98
C LEU A 5 -1.18 -4.10 -3.26
N LEU A 6 -0.36 -4.80 -4.05
CA LEU A 6 0.98 -4.33 -4.39
C LEU A 6 0.94 -3.04 -5.19
N GLN A 7 0.03 -2.93 -6.15
CA GLN A 7 -0.13 -1.70 -6.93
C GLN A 7 -0.49 -0.52 -6.04
N THR A 8 -1.40 -0.73 -5.08
CA THR A 8 -1.82 0.29 -4.14
C THR A 8 -0.66 0.73 -3.25
N LEU A 9 0.11 -0.23 -2.72
CA LEU A 9 1.25 0.07 -1.86
C LEU A 9 2.32 0.86 -2.62
N ILE A 10 2.58 0.50 -3.86
CA ILE A 10 3.57 1.22 -4.69
C ILE A 10 3.11 2.65 -4.93
N ALA A 11 1.84 2.86 -5.27
CA ALA A 11 1.30 4.19 -5.50
C ALA A 11 1.43 5.07 -4.25
N LEU A 12 1.07 4.52 -3.09
CA LEU A 12 1.19 5.25 -1.83
C LEU A 12 2.64 5.56 -1.48
N ARG A 13 3.53 4.59 -1.69
CA ARG A 13 4.97 4.77 -1.44
C ARG A 13 5.52 5.91 -2.28
N ASP A 14 5.09 6.02 -3.53
CA ASP A 14 5.58 7.02 -4.47
C ASP A 14 4.94 8.40 -4.27
N GLY A 15 4.06 8.54 -3.28
CA GLY A 15 3.44 9.82 -2.97
C GLY A 15 2.17 10.10 -3.75
N GLN A 16 1.65 9.11 -4.46
CA GLN A 16 0.41 9.26 -5.20
C GLN A 16 -0.79 9.11 -4.27
N THR A 17 -1.92 9.70 -4.66
CA THR A 17 -3.17 9.52 -3.93
C THR A 17 -3.93 8.33 -4.49
N VAL A 18 -4.62 7.60 -3.61
CA VAL A 18 -5.39 6.43 -4.01
C VAL A 18 -6.84 6.62 -3.55
N PRO A 19 -7.82 6.52 -4.48
CA PRO A 19 -9.22 6.65 -4.10
C PRO A 19 -9.69 5.48 -3.25
N GLU A 20 -10.69 5.75 -2.43
CA GLU A 20 -11.21 4.79 -1.46
C GLU A 20 -11.67 3.48 -2.13
N ASP A 21 -12.26 3.57 -3.31
CA ASP A 21 -12.79 2.40 -4.01
C ASP A 21 -11.70 1.46 -4.53
N GLN A 22 -10.45 1.90 -4.53
CA GLN A 22 -9.31 1.08 -4.93
C GLN A 22 -8.59 0.45 -3.75
N MET A 23 -9.07 0.67 -2.54
CA MET A 23 -8.45 0.14 -1.32
C MET A 23 -9.44 -0.74 -0.58
N SER A 24 -8.96 -1.87 -0.07
CA SER A 24 -9.80 -2.69 0.79
C SER A 24 -10.03 -1.97 2.12
N GLU A 25 -11.20 -2.22 2.72
CA GLU A 25 -11.54 -1.64 4.02
C GLU A 25 -10.51 -2.01 5.08
N ARG A 26 -10.04 -3.26 5.05
CA ARG A 26 -9.03 -3.74 5.99
C ARG A 26 -7.73 -2.97 5.86
N LEU A 27 -7.29 -2.72 4.63
CA LEU A 27 -6.06 -1.96 4.38
C LEU A 27 -6.20 -0.53 4.87
N ILE A 28 -7.34 0.10 4.58
CA ILE A 28 -7.63 1.46 5.04
C ILE A 28 -7.55 1.52 6.57
N ASN A 29 -8.22 0.61 7.26
CA ASN A 29 -8.24 0.60 8.72
C ASN A 29 -6.86 0.42 9.31
N GLU A 30 -6.05 -0.48 8.75
CA GLU A 30 -4.68 -0.71 9.23
C GLU A 30 -3.84 0.55 9.08
N LEU A 31 -3.88 1.18 7.93
CA LEU A 31 -3.06 2.36 7.68
C LEU A 31 -3.53 3.57 8.50
N LEU A 32 -4.83 3.75 8.65
CA LEU A 32 -5.36 4.83 9.48
C LEU A 32 -5.02 4.63 10.96
N THR A 33 -5.13 3.40 11.45
CA THR A 33 -4.82 3.08 12.85
C THR A 33 -3.35 3.38 13.18
N ARG A 34 -2.46 3.13 12.22
CA ARG A 34 -1.03 3.41 12.39
C ARG A 34 -0.68 4.88 12.19
N GLY A 35 -1.61 5.69 11.70
CA GLY A 35 -1.34 7.08 11.36
C GLY A 35 -0.48 7.23 10.12
N ALA A 36 -0.44 6.21 9.26
CA ALA A 36 0.40 6.22 8.06
C ALA A 36 -0.22 7.03 6.94
N VAL A 37 -1.55 7.07 6.84
CA VAL A 37 -2.25 7.77 5.77
C VAL A 37 -3.30 8.71 6.34
N THR A 38 -3.69 9.68 5.53
CA THR A 38 -4.86 10.53 5.81
C THR A 38 -5.75 10.52 4.58
N CYS A 39 -7.02 10.86 4.78
CA CYS A 39 -7.99 10.95 3.70
C CYS A 39 -8.60 12.35 3.66
N ILE A 40 -8.50 13.00 2.52
CA ILE A 40 -9.25 14.22 2.23
C ILE A 40 -10.31 13.86 1.19
N LYS A 41 -9.92 13.68 -0.06
CA LYS A 41 -10.77 13.10 -1.12
C LYS A 41 -10.30 11.72 -1.50
N SER A 42 -9.02 11.46 -1.27
CA SER A 42 -8.38 10.18 -1.51
C SER A 42 -7.29 10.00 -0.47
N TYR A 43 -6.80 8.78 -0.36
CA TYR A 43 -5.81 8.44 0.66
C TYR A 43 -4.40 8.78 0.18
N GLN A 44 -3.60 9.35 1.07
CA GLN A 44 -2.20 9.64 0.81
C GLN A 44 -1.39 9.38 2.07
N VAL A 45 -0.13 9.03 1.87
CA VAL A 45 0.79 8.76 2.97
C VAL A 45 1.21 10.08 3.62
N VAL A 46 1.08 10.16 4.94
CA VAL A 46 1.52 11.32 5.72
C VAL A 46 2.67 10.96 6.65
N SER A 47 2.93 9.68 6.88
CA SER A 47 4.06 9.21 7.66
C SER A 47 4.71 8.05 6.92
N GLN A 48 5.85 8.32 6.28
CA GLN A 48 6.60 7.28 5.57
C GLN A 48 7.07 6.20 6.54
N GLU A 49 7.49 6.58 7.72
CA GLU A 49 7.95 5.63 8.73
C GLU A 49 6.87 4.63 9.10
N ALA A 50 5.67 5.11 9.41
CA ALA A 50 4.55 4.23 9.77
C ALA A 50 4.13 3.36 8.59
N PHE A 51 4.17 3.92 7.38
CA PHE A 51 3.84 3.18 6.17
C PHE A 51 4.82 2.04 5.92
N GLU A 52 6.12 2.31 6.06
CA GLU A 52 7.14 1.28 5.89
C GLU A 52 7.05 0.21 6.96
N GLU A 53 6.77 0.57 8.19
CA GLU A 53 6.55 -0.41 9.25
C GLU A 53 5.41 -1.36 8.90
N PHE A 54 4.31 -0.83 8.36
CA PHE A 54 3.21 -1.68 7.92
C PHE A 54 3.66 -2.67 6.84
N ILE A 55 4.47 -2.21 5.88
CA ILE A 55 4.96 -3.09 4.81
C ILE A 55 5.82 -4.21 5.38
N TYR A 56 6.70 -3.90 6.33
CA TYR A 56 7.51 -4.93 7.00
C TYR A 56 6.64 -5.91 7.77
N ASP A 57 5.60 -5.42 8.43
CA ASP A 57 4.71 -6.27 9.24
C ASP A 57 3.96 -7.29 8.40
N ILE A 58 3.66 -6.98 7.15
CA ILE A 58 2.99 -7.92 6.25
C ILE A 58 3.98 -8.79 5.46
N GLY A 59 5.27 -8.74 5.81
CA GLY A 59 6.28 -9.60 5.23
C GLY A 59 6.85 -9.12 3.91
N LEU A 60 6.72 -7.83 3.61
CA LEU A 60 7.23 -7.24 2.37
C LEU A 60 8.34 -6.25 2.69
N LEU A 61 9.04 -5.81 1.64
CA LEU A 61 10.08 -4.79 1.74
C LEU A 61 9.70 -3.63 0.82
N PRO A 62 9.71 -2.38 1.30
CA PRO A 62 9.30 -1.24 0.47
C PRO A 62 10.07 -1.13 -0.83
N GLU A 63 11.37 -1.43 -0.82
CA GLU A 63 12.22 -1.34 -2.01
C GLU A 63 12.01 -2.48 -2.99
N LEU A 64 11.31 -3.56 -2.60
CA LEU A 64 11.08 -4.72 -3.44
C LEU A 64 9.62 -4.87 -3.87
N LEU A 65 8.78 -3.87 -3.64
CA LEU A 65 7.37 -3.96 -4.02
C LEU A 65 7.18 -4.17 -5.52
N GLU A 66 7.97 -3.49 -6.34
CA GLU A 66 7.88 -3.65 -7.79
C GLU A 66 8.29 -5.06 -8.23
N HIS A 67 9.29 -5.62 -7.58
CA HIS A 67 9.72 -6.99 -7.85
C HIS A 67 8.59 -7.97 -7.50
N ASP A 68 7.96 -7.78 -6.33
CA ASP A 68 6.86 -8.63 -5.91
C ASP A 68 5.67 -8.50 -6.86
N LEU A 69 5.39 -7.28 -7.35
CA LEU A 69 4.33 -7.08 -8.32
C LEU A 69 4.63 -7.80 -9.64
N ALA A 70 5.87 -7.72 -10.12
CA ALA A 70 6.27 -8.40 -11.34
C ALA A 70 6.09 -9.91 -11.20
N GLU A 71 6.45 -10.47 -10.05
CA GLU A 71 6.23 -11.90 -9.79
C GLU A 71 4.74 -12.25 -9.78
N ALA A 72 3.92 -11.42 -9.15
CA ALA A 72 2.48 -11.64 -9.10
C ALA A 72 1.88 -11.62 -10.50
N GLU A 73 2.33 -10.70 -11.35
CA GLU A 73 1.87 -10.64 -12.74
C GLU A 73 2.32 -11.87 -13.54
N TYR A 74 3.54 -12.31 -13.32
CA TYR A 74 4.10 -13.47 -14.01
C TYR A 74 3.34 -14.76 -13.67
N TYR A 75 3.00 -14.94 -12.39
CA TYR A 75 2.32 -16.13 -11.92
C TYR A 75 0.79 -16.03 -11.96
N GLY A 76 0.26 -14.94 -12.45
CA GLY A 76 -1.19 -14.80 -12.65
C GLY A 76 -2.00 -14.57 -11.38
N ASP A 77 -1.40 -14.07 -10.36
CA ASP A 77 -2.10 -13.81 -9.10
C ASP A 77 -2.88 -12.50 -9.16
#